data_5907a70cb607c6536ad40aa653a7c275
#
_entry.id   5907a70cb607c6536ad40aa653a7c275
#
_cell.length_a   1.000
_cell.length_b   1.000
_cell.length_c   1.000
_cell.angle_alpha   90.00
_cell.angle_beta   90.00
_cell.angle_gamma   90.00
#
_symmetry.space_group_name_H-M   'P 1'
#
loop_
_entity.id
_entity.type
_entity.pdbx_description
1 polymer ?
#
loop_
_entity_poly.entity_id
_entity_poly.type
_entity_poly.pdbx_seq_one_letter_code
_entity_poly.pdbx_strand_id
1 'polypeptide(L)'
;LDITRQAIPVRPVQHYTCGGIQTDPSGRTSLPRLYALGETACTGLHGANRLASNSLLECVVTARLAAQTIADGQAFQTVAFKRSSENPTAEAGIFSDDLQNTFSRPILQAFNQHHLGILRNDTGLRRAIAQLRLWKQNQAEPHTVSEYENRNLLECSLAVAQAAYRRRQSIGAHFNSDC
;
A
#
# COMPACT_ATOMS: atom_id res chain seq x y z
N LEU A 1 -30.46 -2.56 -11.41
CA LEU A 1 -30.01 -3.35 -12.55
C LEU A 1 -30.85 -4.63 -12.62
N ASP A 2 -31.50 -4.87 -13.76
CA ASP A 2 -32.19 -6.14 -14.01
C ASP A 2 -31.21 -7.13 -14.65
N ILE A 3 -30.65 -8.02 -13.85
CA ILE A 3 -29.63 -8.98 -14.28
C ILE A 3 -30.14 -10.03 -15.26
N THR A 4 -31.48 -10.14 -15.44
CA THR A 4 -32.08 -11.04 -16.42
C THR A 4 -32.09 -10.44 -17.85
N ARG A 5 -31.89 -9.13 -17.94
CA ARG A 5 -31.96 -8.36 -19.20
C ARG A 5 -30.70 -7.54 -19.51
N GLN A 6 -29.87 -7.30 -18.52
CA GLN A 6 -28.70 -6.44 -18.64
C GLN A 6 -27.46 -7.12 -18.08
N ALA A 7 -26.34 -7.01 -18.78
CA ALA A 7 -25.06 -7.51 -18.29
C ALA A 7 -24.61 -6.68 -17.07
N ILE A 8 -24.03 -7.37 -16.09
CA ILE A 8 -23.40 -6.71 -14.94
C ILE A 8 -22.08 -6.09 -15.41
N PRO A 9 -21.88 -4.77 -15.30
CA PRO A 9 -20.61 -4.15 -15.65
C PRO A 9 -19.53 -4.59 -14.67
N VAL A 10 -18.47 -5.17 -15.19
CA VAL A 10 -17.32 -5.64 -14.38
C VAL A 10 -16.03 -5.06 -14.94
N ARG A 11 -15.06 -4.85 -14.07
CA ARG A 11 -13.69 -4.49 -14.45
C ARG A 11 -12.68 -5.14 -13.50
N PRO A 12 -11.47 -5.46 -13.97
CA PRO A 12 -10.39 -5.86 -13.08
C PRO A 12 -10.03 -4.71 -12.13
N VAL A 13 -9.87 -5.03 -10.85
CA VAL A 13 -9.43 -4.07 -9.82
C VAL A 13 -8.50 -4.78 -8.84
N GLN A 14 -7.65 -4.02 -8.17
CA GLN A 14 -6.92 -4.53 -7.02
C GLN A 14 -7.91 -4.77 -5.88
N HIS A 15 -7.84 -5.95 -5.28
CA HIS A 15 -8.81 -6.41 -4.28
C HIS A 15 -8.22 -6.44 -2.88
N TYR A 16 -6.95 -6.84 -2.74
CA TYR A 16 -6.29 -7.05 -1.45
C TYR A 16 -4.86 -6.50 -1.50
N THR A 17 -4.42 -5.87 -0.41
CA THR A 17 -3.13 -5.16 -0.40
C THR A 17 -1.94 -6.11 -0.53
N CYS A 18 -1.99 -7.32 0.01
CA CYS A 18 -0.91 -8.32 0.04
C CYS A 18 0.42 -7.82 0.63
N GLY A 19 0.41 -6.67 1.24
CA GLY A 19 1.53 -5.98 1.86
C GLY A 19 1.04 -5.19 3.07
N GLY A 20 1.90 -4.39 3.68
CA GLY A 20 1.53 -3.57 4.82
C GLY A 20 2.64 -3.42 5.84
N ILE A 21 2.29 -3.28 7.10
CA ILE A 21 3.23 -3.21 8.21
C ILE A 21 3.88 -4.58 8.38
N GLN A 22 5.20 -4.63 8.31
CA GLN A 22 5.95 -5.88 8.45
C GLN A 22 5.81 -6.45 9.86
N THR A 23 5.38 -7.71 9.94
CA THR A 23 5.16 -8.41 11.21
C THR A 23 5.65 -9.86 11.12
N ASP A 24 5.86 -10.45 12.30
CA ASP A 24 5.92 -11.91 12.42
C ASP A 24 4.50 -12.54 12.45
N PRO A 25 4.38 -13.88 12.46
CA PRO A 25 3.08 -14.54 12.50
C PRO A 25 2.23 -14.21 13.73
N SER A 26 2.83 -13.71 14.82
CA SER A 26 2.13 -13.23 16.01
C SER A 26 1.75 -11.75 15.93
N GLY A 27 1.95 -11.10 14.80
CA GLY A 27 1.61 -9.71 14.59
C GLY A 27 2.55 -8.69 15.21
N ARG A 28 3.70 -9.12 15.79
CA ARG A 28 4.68 -8.22 16.38
C ARG A 28 5.41 -7.44 15.29
N THR A 29 5.58 -6.13 15.52
CA THR A 29 6.35 -5.25 14.64
C THR A 29 7.77 -5.01 15.17
N SER A 30 8.54 -4.19 14.45
CA SER A 30 9.85 -3.70 14.95
C SER A 30 9.73 -2.64 16.04
N LEU A 31 8.53 -2.15 16.32
CA LEU A 31 8.29 -1.17 17.38
C LEU A 31 7.68 -1.86 18.59
N PRO A 32 8.20 -1.59 19.82
CA PRO A 32 7.67 -2.18 21.04
C PRO A 32 6.18 -1.84 21.22
N ARG A 33 5.37 -2.82 21.60
CA ARG A 33 3.94 -2.66 21.90
C ARG A 33 3.07 -2.33 20.69
N LEU A 34 3.62 -2.33 19.46
CA LEU A 34 2.86 -2.16 18.25
C LEU A 34 2.65 -3.52 17.55
N TYR A 35 1.41 -3.84 17.32
CA TYR A 35 0.97 -5.03 16.58
C TYR A 35 0.21 -4.61 15.32
N ALA A 36 0.32 -5.41 14.26
CA ALA A 36 -0.52 -5.28 13.07
C ALA A 36 -1.00 -6.67 12.65
N LEU A 37 -2.28 -6.78 12.30
CA LEU A 37 -2.97 -8.04 12.02
C LEU A 37 -3.87 -7.88 10.79
N GLY A 38 -4.13 -8.97 10.09
CA GLY A 38 -5.01 -9.01 8.91
C GLY A 38 -4.44 -8.22 7.74
N GLU A 39 -5.30 -7.59 6.94
CA GLU A 39 -4.91 -6.93 5.69
C GLU A 39 -3.89 -5.80 5.86
N THR A 40 -3.85 -5.15 7.02
CA THR A 40 -2.87 -4.10 7.30
C THR A 40 -1.46 -4.63 7.56
N ALA A 41 -1.34 -5.94 7.84
CA ALA A 41 -0.07 -6.59 8.14
C ALA A 41 0.59 -7.21 6.91
N CYS A 42 1.91 -7.25 6.89
CA CYS A 42 2.71 -8.01 5.95
C CYS A 42 3.44 -9.12 6.69
N THR A 43 2.78 -10.26 6.87
CA THR A 43 3.35 -11.46 7.48
C THR A 43 4.23 -12.28 6.52
N GLY A 44 4.14 -11.97 5.21
CA GLY A 44 4.75 -12.78 4.15
C GLY A 44 3.87 -13.94 3.66
N LEU A 45 2.77 -14.25 4.34
CA LEU A 45 1.91 -15.39 4.00
C LEU A 45 1.39 -15.35 2.55
N HIS A 46 1.03 -14.15 2.08
CA HIS A 46 0.43 -14.00 0.76
C HIS A 46 1.43 -13.86 -0.39
N GLY A 47 2.72 -13.71 -0.08
CA GLY A 47 3.75 -13.55 -1.11
C GLY A 47 3.42 -12.41 -2.08
N ALA A 48 3.49 -12.71 -3.38
CA ALA A 48 3.24 -11.72 -4.42
C ALA A 48 1.75 -11.50 -4.72
N ASN A 49 0.89 -12.44 -4.33
CA ASN A 49 -0.57 -12.31 -4.46
C ASN A 49 -1.28 -13.31 -3.54
N ARG A 50 -2.36 -12.88 -2.93
CA ARG A 50 -3.14 -13.69 -1.99
C ARG A 50 -3.91 -14.80 -2.72
N LEU A 51 -3.81 -16.03 -2.20
CA LEU A 51 -4.71 -17.10 -2.59
C LEU A 51 -6.14 -16.79 -2.11
N ALA A 52 -7.13 -17.04 -2.96
CA ALA A 52 -8.54 -16.78 -2.66
C ALA A 52 -8.96 -17.35 -1.30
N SER A 53 -9.80 -16.62 -0.58
CA SER A 53 -10.39 -16.95 0.73
C SER A 53 -9.44 -16.98 1.93
N ASN A 54 -8.14 -16.77 1.76
CA ASN A 54 -7.18 -16.85 2.87
C ASN A 54 -7.10 -15.58 3.74
N SER A 55 -7.71 -14.46 3.34
CA SER A 55 -7.65 -13.22 4.12
C SER A 55 -8.28 -13.35 5.51
N LEU A 56 -9.49 -13.91 5.59
CA LEU A 56 -10.18 -14.10 6.87
C LEU A 56 -9.50 -15.16 7.75
N LEU A 57 -8.94 -16.21 7.14
CA LEU A 57 -8.15 -17.20 7.87
C LEU A 57 -6.91 -16.58 8.50
N GLU A 58 -6.17 -15.75 7.76
CA GLU A 58 -5.03 -15.00 8.32
C GLU A 58 -5.48 -14.12 9.48
N CYS A 59 -6.55 -13.34 9.32
CA CYS A 59 -7.06 -12.47 10.38
C CYS A 59 -7.34 -13.25 11.68
N VAL A 60 -8.03 -14.38 11.60
CA VAL A 60 -8.40 -15.17 12.77
C VAL A 60 -7.17 -15.81 13.42
N VAL A 61 -6.29 -16.42 12.61
CA VAL A 61 -5.09 -17.11 13.13
C VAL A 61 -4.11 -16.14 13.76
N THR A 62 -3.78 -15.04 13.06
CA THR A 62 -2.82 -14.06 13.56
C THR A 62 -3.36 -13.30 14.78
N ALA A 63 -4.65 -13.00 14.84
CA ALA A 63 -5.28 -12.39 16.02
C ALA A 63 -5.20 -13.31 17.24
N ARG A 64 -5.44 -14.61 17.07
CA ARG A 64 -5.29 -15.60 18.16
C ARG A 64 -3.85 -15.68 18.66
N LEU A 65 -2.88 -15.76 17.73
CA LEU A 65 -1.46 -15.83 18.10
C LEU A 65 -1.00 -14.55 18.81
N ALA A 66 -1.45 -13.38 18.35
CA ALA A 66 -1.15 -12.11 18.99
C ALA A 66 -1.73 -12.04 20.41
N ALA A 67 -3.00 -12.42 20.58
CA ALA A 67 -3.65 -12.43 21.88
C ALA A 67 -2.90 -13.35 22.86
N GLN A 68 -2.49 -14.54 22.43
CA GLN A 68 -1.71 -15.47 23.23
C GLN A 68 -0.35 -14.88 23.60
N THR A 69 0.37 -14.31 22.63
CA THR A 69 1.69 -13.68 22.86
C THR A 69 1.61 -12.54 23.87
N ILE A 70 0.54 -11.74 23.83
CA ILE A 70 0.29 -10.66 24.78
C ILE A 70 -0.02 -11.22 26.16
N ALA A 71 -0.87 -12.24 26.26
CA ALA A 71 -1.24 -12.88 27.51
C ALA A 71 -0.04 -13.54 28.21
N ASP A 72 0.90 -14.11 27.43
CA ASP A 72 2.14 -14.71 27.92
C ASP A 72 3.20 -13.67 28.37
N GLY A 73 2.85 -12.40 28.44
CA GLY A 73 3.74 -11.32 28.88
C GLY A 73 4.79 -10.89 27.87
N GLN A 74 4.68 -11.33 26.62
CA GLN A 74 5.65 -11.02 25.55
C GLN A 74 5.32 -9.74 24.75
N ALA A 75 4.42 -8.91 25.26
CA ALA A 75 3.93 -7.70 24.56
C ALA A 75 5.03 -6.67 24.22
N PHE A 76 6.16 -6.71 24.94
CA PHE A 76 7.27 -5.77 24.73
C PHE A 76 8.37 -6.29 23.79
N GLN A 77 8.26 -7.54 23.36
CA GLN A 77 9.26 -8.11 22.44
C GLN A 77 9.06 -7.54 21.04
N THR A 78 10.17 -7.17 20.42
CA THR A 78 10.20 -6.67 19.04
C THR A 78 10.83 -7.70 18.11
N VAL A 79 10.53 -7.58 16.84
CA VAL A 79 11.15 -8.40 15.79
C VAL A 79 12.04 -7.51 14.92
N ALA A 80 13.28 -7.95 14.70
CA ALA A 80 14.18 -7.27 13.79
C ALA A 80 13.87 -7.70 12.36
N PHE A 81 13.55 -6.74 11.51
CA PHE A 81 13.38 -6.96 10.08
C PHE A 81 14.54 -6.34 9.30
N LYS A 82 15.01 -7.07 8.30
CA LYS A 82 16.05 -6.57 7.41
C LYS A 82 15.50 -5.39 6.60
N ARG A 83 15.96 -4.17 6.87
CA ARG A 83 15.66 -3.02 6.03
C ARG A 83 16.28 -3.26 4.66
N SER A 84 15.52 -3.10 3.58
CA SER A 84 16.11 -2.94 2.27
C SER A 84 16.88 -1.60 2.26
N SER A 85 18.18 -1.68 2.13
CA SER A 85 19.09 -0.52 2.21
C SER A 85 19.01 0.42 1.02
N GLU A 86 18.22 0.09 0.03
CA GLU A 86 18.09 0.91 -1.16
C GLU A 86 16.91 1.84 -1.02
N ASN A 87 17.20 3.10 -0.69
CA ASN A 87 16.36 4.23 -1.10
C ASN A 87 16.82 4.65 -2.51
N PRO A 88 16.25 4.09 -3.60
CA PRO A 88 16.50 4.72 -4.88
C PRO A 88 15.82 6.08 -4.78
N THR A 89 16.64 7.11 -4.72
CA THR A 89 16.21 8.43 -5.12
C THR A 89 15.73 8.26 -6.56
N ALA A 90 14.44 8.13 -6.76
CA ALA A 90 13.89 8.42 -8.08
C ALA A 90 14.31 9.87 -8.29
N GLU A 91 15.38 10.07 -9.08
CA GLU A 91 15.73 11.38 -9.55
C GLU A 91 14.45 11.96 -10.13
N ALA A 92 14.07 13.11 -9.64
CA ALA A 92 12.96 13.88 -10.18
C ALA A 92 13.37 14.24 -11.61
N GLY A 93 13.09 13.34 -12.54
CA GLY A 93 13.14 13.65 -13.96
C GLY A 93 12.23 14.86 -14.14
N ILE A 94 12.70 15.84 -14.88
CA ILE A 94 12.08 17.12 -15.15
C ILE A 94 10.66 16.91 -15.70
N PHE A 95 9.66 16.85 -14.82
CA PHE A 95 8.23 16.88 -15.15
C PHE A 95 7.65 18.20 -14.61
N SER A 96 8.25 19.34 -14.99
CA SER A 96 7.92 20.63 -14.38
C SER A 96 6.62 21.25 -14.88
N ASP A 97 6.08 20.84 -16.03
CA ASP A 97 5.08 21.68 -16.70
C ASP A 97 3.60 21.31 -16.46
N ASP A 98 3.31 20.16 -15.82
CA ASP A 98 1.94 19.69 -15.59
C ASP A 98 1.61 19.26 -14.15
N LEU A 99 2.48 19.56 -13.18
CA LEU A 99 2.25 19.13 -11.80
C LEU A 99 1.30 20.08 -11.06
N GLN A 100 0.28 19.51 -10.42
CA GLN A 100 -0.68 20.26 -9.62
C GLN A 100 -0.18 20.46 -8.19
N ASN A 101 -0.34 21.67 -7.65
CA ASN A 101 0.14 22.00 -6.30
C ASN A 101 -0.71 21.41 -5.17
N THR A 102 -1.98 21.18 -5.41
CA THR A 102 -2.94 20.68 -4.41
C THR A 102 -3.77 19.55 -4.98
N PHE A 103 -4.37 18.77 -4.10
CA PHE A 103 -5.28 17.69 -4.48
C PHE A 103 -6.53 17.66 -3.59
N SER A 104 -7.58 17.02 -4.12
CA SER A 104 -8.73 16.55 -3.34
C SER A 104 -8.75 15.01 -3.39
N ARG A 105 -9.54 14.38 -2.50
CA ARG A 105 -9.67 12.91 -2.49
C ARG A 105 -10.06 12.32 -3.85
N PRO A 106 -11.06 12.85 -4.59
CA PRO A 106 -11.39 12.36 -5.93
C PRO A 106 -10.23 12.50 -6.93
N ILE A 107 -9.46 13.58 -6.85
CA ILE A 107 -8.27 13.79 -7.72
C ILE A 107 -7.22 12.73 -7.41
N LEU A 108 -6.91 12.50 -6.13
CA LEU A 108 -5.95 11.47 -5.72
C LEU A 108 -6.40 10.07 -6.15
N GLN A 109 -7.68 9.75 -6.02
CA GLN A 109 -8.23 8.46 -6.43
C GLN A 109 -8.10 8.25 -7.95
N ALA A 110 -8.49 9.24 -8.76
CA ALA A 110 -8.36 9.18 -10.21
C ALA A 110 -6.89 9.08 -10.65
N PHE A 111 -6.02 9.85 -10.01
CA PHE A 111 -4.59 9.83 -10.24
C PHE A 111 -3.97 8.46 -9.92
N ASN A 112 -4.31 7.87 -8.77
CA ASN A 112 -3.84 6.55 -8.38
C ASN A 112 -4.36 5.47 -9.35
N GLN A 113 -5.62 5.55 -9.76
CA GLN A 113 -6.17 4.60 -10.73
C GLN A 113 -5.43 4.65 -12.06
N HIS A 114 -5.02 5.84 -12.50
CA HIS A 114 -4.30 6.02 -13.76
C HIS A 114 -2.85 5.55 -13.69
N HIS A 115 -2.11 5.92 -12.63
CA HIS A 115 -0.66 5.69 -12.53
C HIS A 115 -0.27 4.47 -11.69
N LEU A 116 -1.09 4.10 -10.69
CA LEU A 116 -0.80 3.01 -9.75
C LEU A 116 -1.77 1.82 -9.92
N GLY A 117 -2.60 1.84 -10.96
CA GLY A 117 -3.55 0.78 -11.27
C GLY A 117 -2.89 -0.55 -11.62
N ILE A 118 -3.60 -1.39 -12.36
CA ILE A 118 -3.15 -2.75 -12.70
C ILE A 118 -1.98 -2.72 -13.69
N LEU A 119 -2.06 -1.87 -14.70
CA LEU A 119 -1.03 -1.71 -15.72
C LEU A 119 -0.14 -0.51 -15.37
N ARG A 120 1.13 -0.75 -15.18
CA ARG A 120 2.11 0.26 -14.80
C ARG A 120 3.25 0.31 -15.80
N ASN A 121 3.94 1.44 -15.86
CA ASN A 121 5.20 1.62 -16.57
C ASN A 121 6.11 2.57 -15.81
N ASP A 122 7.39 2.57 -16.11
CA ASP A 122 8.40 3.36 -15.39
C ASP A 122 8.14 4.87 -15.48
N THR A 123 7.72 5.36 -16.64
CA THR A 123 7.42 6.79 -16.83
C THR A 123 6.24 7.22 -15.97
N GLY A 124 5.15 6.45 -15.97
CA GLY A 124 3.98 6.70 -15.12
C GLY A 124 4.31 6.65 -13.65
N LEU A 125 5.11 5.67 -13.21
CA LEU A 125 5.52 5.53 -11.81
C LEU A 125 6.42 6.70 -11.36
N ARG A 126 7.37 7.14 -12.20
CA ARG A 126 8.20 8.33 -11.89
C ARG A 126 7.36 9.60 -11.78
N ARG A 127 6.42 9.81 -12.71
CA ARG A 127 5.47 10.93 -12.65
C ARG A 127 4.62 10.86 -11.39
N ALA A 128 4.12 9.68 -11.04
CA ALA A 128 3.36 9.48 -9.81
C ALA A 128 4.18 9.87 -8.56
N ILE A 129 5.42 9.40 -8.45
CA ILE A 129 6.29 9.72 -7.32
C ILE A 129 6.54 11.23 -7.23
N ALA A 130 6.81 11.90 -8.35
CA ALA A 130 7.04 13.34 -8.38
C ALA A 130 5.81 14.12 -7.91
N GLN A 131 4.63 13.81 -8.46
CA GLN A 131 3.37 14.48 -8.11
C GLN A 131 2.97 14.23 -6.65
N LEU A 132 3.06 12.99 -6.18
CA LEU A 132 2.70 12.64 -4.80
C LEU A 132 3.65 13.30 -3.78
N ARG A 133 4.94 13.45 -4.11
CA ARG A 133 5.89 14.20 -3.28
C ARG A 133 5.54 15.69 -3.22
N LEU A 134 5.19 16.30 -4.36
CA LEU A 134 4.79 17.70 -4.41
C LEU A 134 3.54 17.95 -3.56
N TRP A 135 2.52 17.11 -3.69
CA TRP A 135 1.33 17.18 -2.84
C TRP A 135 1.66 17.04 -1.36
N LYS A 136 2.55 16.10 -1.01
CA LYS A 136 2.99 15.91 0.38
C LYS A 136 3.72 17.14 0.93
N GLN A 137 4.55 17.80 0.12
CA GLN A 137 5.27 19.01 0.53
C GLN A 137 4.34 20.21 0.74
N ASN A 138 3.29 20.31 -0.07
CA ASN A 138 2.34 21.42 -0.04
C ASN A 138 1.12 21.19 0.87
N GLN A 139 1.04 20.02 1.53
CA GLN A 139 -0.07 19.70 2.41
C GLN A 139 0.06 20.46 3.74
N ALA A 140 -1.01 21.15 4.12
CA ALA A 140 -1.12 21.76 5.45
C ALA A 140 -1.22 20.70 6.55
N GLU A 141 -0.93 21.10 7.78
CA GLU A 141 -1.12 20.21 8.93
C GLU A 141 -2.61 19.89 9.08
N PRO A 142 -3.00 18.61 9.17
CA PRO A 142 -4.39 18.21 9.25
C PRO A 142 -4.99 18.50 10.63
N HIS A 143 -6.25 18.97 10.66
CA HIS A 143 -6.99 19.27 11.88
C HIS A 143 -8.30 18.48 11.98
N THR A 144 -8.78 17.90 10.88
CA THR A 144 -10.02 17.11 10.82
C THR A 144 -9.73 15.65 10.47
N VAL A 145 -10.63 14.75 10.83
CA VAL A 145 -10.53 13.32 10.48
C VAL A 145 -10.35 13.14 8.98
N SER A 146 -11.12 13.86 8.16
CA SER A 146 -11.01 13.76 6.69
C SER A 146 -9.64 14.21 6.16
N GLU A 147 -9.03 15.23 6.77
CA GLU A 147 -7.69 15.69 6.39
C GLU A 147 -6.61 14.67 6.80
N TYR A 148 -6.73 14.06 7.99
CA TYR A 148 -5.86 12.96 8.39
C TYR A 148 -5.99 11.76 7.44
N GLU A 149 -7.20 11.37 7.06
CA GLU A 149 -7.43 10.30 6.08
C GLU A 149 -6.80 10.62 4.72
N ASN A 150 -6.95 11.86 4.24
CA ASN A 150 -6.36 12.29 2.97
C ASN A 150 -4.82 12.27 3.02
N ARG A 151 -4.23 12.70 4.14
CA ARG A 151 -2.78 12.59 4.37
C ARG A 151 -2.33 11.13 4.35
N ASN A 152 -3.02 10.26 5.05
CA ASN A 152 -2.71 8.84 5.10
C ASN A 152 -2.82 8.18 3.72
N LEU A 153 -3.86 8.49 2.96
CA LEU A 153 -4.02 8.01 1.57
C LEU A 153 -2.87 8.47 0.68
N LEU A 154 -2.45 9.72 0.81
CA LEU A 154 -1.33 10.28 0.05
C LEU A 154 -0.01 9.57 0.41
N GLU A 155 0.27 9.36 1.68
CA GLU A 155 1.48 8.66 2.15
C GLU A 155 1.50 7.20 1.70
N CYS A 156 0.38 6.49 1.81
CA CYS A 156 0.26 5.13 1.29
C CYS A 156 0.46 5.07 -0.23
N SER A 157 -0.13 6.02 -0.98
CA SER A 157 0.05 6.10 -2.43
C SER A 157 1.50 6.30 -2.81
N LEU A 158 2.21 7.18 -2.11
CA LEU A 158 3.64 7.41 -2.35
C LEU A 158 4.48 6.16 -2.03
N ALA A 159 4.19 5.48 -0.93
CA ALA A 159 4.86 4.23 -0.56
C ALA A 159 4.65 3.14 -1.62
N VAL A 160 3.42 2.98 -2.12
CA VAL A 160 3.07 2.03 -3.19
C VAL A 160 3.79 2.39 -4.49
N ALA A 161 3.78 3.66 -4.90
CA ALA A 161 4.46 4.12 -6.11
C ALA A 161 5.97 3.83 -6.06
N GLN A 162 6.61 4.15 -4.94
CA GLN A 162 8.03 3.89 -4.74
C GLN A 162 8.36 2.39 -4.73
N ALA A 163 7.56 1.57 -4.05
CA ALA A 163 7.75 0.13 -4.02
C ALA A 163 7.56 -0.49 -5.41
N ALA A 164 6.54 -0.06 -6.15
CA ALA A 164 6.28 -0.52 -7.52
C ALA A 164 7.42 -0.15 -8.48
N TYR A 165 7.96 1.07 -8.38
CA TYR A 165 9.10 1.50 -9.20
C TYR A 165 10.39 0.72 -8.92
N ARG A 166 10.61 0.33 -7.65
CA ARG A 166 11.79 -0.47 -7.25
C ARG A 166 11.70 -1.92 -7.73
N ARG A 167 10.49 -2.46 -7.80
CA ARG A 167 10.32 -3.87 -8.19
C ARG A 167 10.44 -4.03 -9.70
N ARG A 168 11.55 -4.63 -10.12
CA ARG A 168 11.91 -4.85 -11.52
C ARG A 168 11.45 -6.21 -12.07
N GLN A 169 10.48 -6.84 -11.42
CA GLN A 169 9.90 -8.10 -11.86
C GLN A 169 8.39 -8.01 -11.78
N SER A 170 7.72 -8.24 -12.90
CA SER A 170 6.27 -8.40 -12.94
C SER A 170 5.90 -9.75 -12.33
N ILE A 171 5.29 -9.72 -11.13
CA ILE A 171 4.91 -10.92 -10.39
C ILE A 171 3.66 -10.67 -9.55
N GLY A 172 2.75 -11.64 -9.50
CA GLY A 172 1.51 -11.56 -8.74
C GLY A 172 0.64 -10.39 -9.16
N ALA A 173 0.27 -9.53 -8.22
CA ALA A 173 -0.54 -8.35 -8.47
C ALA A 173 0.27 -7.16 -9.06
N HIS A 174 1.60 -7.25 -9.10
CA HIS A 174 2.44 -6.21 -9.69
C HIS A 174 2.73 -6.53 -11.16
N PHE A 175 2.30 -5.64 -12.04
CA PHE A 175 2.67 -5.67 -13.45
C PHE A 175 3.26 -4.32 -13.87
N ASN A 176 4.45 -4.36 -14.48
CA ASN A 176 5.12 -3.20 -15.07
C ASN A 176 5.55 -3.57 -16.50
N SER A 177 5.06 -2.84 -17.50
CA SER A 177 5.32 -3.12 -18.91
C SER A 177 6.80 -2.95 -19.32
N ASP A 178 7.59 -2.26 -18.51
CA ASP A 178 8.99 -1.96 -18.77
C ASP A 178 9.95 -2.95 -18.05
N CYS A 179 9.39 -4.04 -17.45
CA CYS A 179 10.15 -5.07 -16.71
C CYS A 179 9.86 -6.47 -17.21
#